data_9f181aebc2d6b949fb952940bee78e1f
#
_entry.id   9f181aebc2d6b949fb952940bee78e1f
#
_cell.length_a   1.000
_cell.length_b   1.000
_cell.length_c   1.000
_cell.angle_alpha   90.00
_cell.angle_beta   90.00
_cell.angle_gamma   90.00
#
_symmetry.space_group_name_H-M   'P 1'
#
loop_
_entity.id
_entity.type
_entity.pdbx_description
1 polymer ?
#
loop_
_entity_poly.entity_id
_entity_poly.type
_entity_poly.pdbx_seq_one_letter_code
_entity_poly.pdbx_strand_id
1 'polypeptide(L)'
;NEKETRTELVRIGYADGKFTDGSTGSVAGELNDNFSLDEYADHLRVVTTVESWSSDYSDFSRSNSLYVLDSSMKTVGKIENLAEGEEIKSARFMGETGYFVTYKNTDPLFSVDLSDPENPKVLGELKITGFSSYLHFYGENKLLGIGWETDPDTGNTIGMKCSMFDISDPSDVKETDRFVLKDVSFCDALTNYHSILAVPKKGLFGFAYGMYGSNSDIYDSSENFYYSVFSFDEEDGFVPNAYVKMNDCGLFDDRMEWQDYRTARGIYIKDTFY
;
A
#
# COMPACT_ATOMS: atom_id res chain seq x y z
N ASN A 1 33.33 -1.28 -8.55
CA ASN A 1 32.47 -0.54 -7.61
C ASN A 1 31.03 -0.91 -7.96
N GLU A 2 30.31 -1.45 -7.02
CA GLU A 2 28.86 -1.67 -7.15
C GLU A 2 28.16 -0.32 -7.27
N LYS A 3 27.10 -0.28 -8.08
CA LYS A 3 26.19 0.87 -8.18
C LYS A 3 24.91 0.50 -7.44
N GLU A 4 24.48 1.36 -6.56
CA GLU A 4 23.36 1.19 -5.67
C GLU A 4 22.40 2.37 -5.83
N THR A 5 21.08 2.11 -5.87
CA THR A 5 20.08 3.18 -5.77
C THR A 5 20.17 3.86 -4.40
N ARG A 6 19.89 5.16 -4.35
CA ARG A 6 19.94 5.94 -3.10
C ARG A 6 18.83 6.99 -3.08
N THR A 7 18.32 7.26 -1.89
CA THR A 7 17.38 8.34 -1.61
C THR A 7 18.09 9.42 -0.78
N GLU A 8 18.09 10.64 -1.29
CA GLU A 8 18.55 11.83 -0.57
C GLU A 8 17.35 12.45 0.19
N LEU A 9 17.57 12.74 1.47
CA LEU A 9 16.57 13.24 2.39
C LEU A 9 16.95 14.64 2.87
N VAL A 10 15.97 15.54 2.92
CA VAL A 10 16.14 16.90 3.44
C VAL A 10 15.05 17.15 4.48
N ARG A 11 15.46 17.41 5.72
CA ARG A 11 14.58 17.86 6.80
C ARG A 11 14.66 19.38 6.89
N ILE A 12 13.52 20.06 6.81
CA ILE A 12 13.43 21.51 6.92
C ILE A 12 12.46 21.83 8.06
N GLY A 13 12.93 22.63 9.02
CA GLY A 13 12.05 23.08 10.10
C GLY A 13 11.06 24.13 9.59
N TYR A 14 9.84 24.12 10.13
CA TYR A 14 8.79 25.11 9.86
C TYR A 14 8.14 25.56 11.17
N ALA A 15 8.28 26.83 11.48
CA ALA A 15 7.69 27.43 12.65
C ALA A 15 7.25 28.88 12.37
N ASP A 16 6.11 29.30 12.90
CA ASP A 16 5.58 30.66 12.78
C ASP A 16 5.51 31.19 11.33
N GLY A 17 5.13 30.31 10.39
CA GLY A 17 5.02 30.65 8.97
C GLY A 17 6.35 30.78 8.24
N LYS A 18 7.47 30.34 8.81
CA LYS A 18 8.82 30.44 8.23
C LYS A 18 9.53 29.10 8.22
N PHE A 19 10.30 28.88 7.15
CA PHE A 19 11.25 27.80 7.11
C PHE A 19 12.50 28.16 7.93
N THR A 20 13.04 27.17 8.63
CA THR A 20 14.29 27.28 9.40
C THR A 20 15.34 26.38 8.79
N ASP A 21 16.59 26.48 9.30
CA ASP A 21 17.67 25.63 8.85
C ASP A 21 17.30 24.15 8.93
N GLY A 22 17.75 23.40 7.93
CA GLY A 22 17.48 21.99 7.78
C GLY A 22 18.72 21.13 7.93
N SER A 23 18.51 19.84 7.96
CA SER A 23 19.55 18.81 7.91
C SER A 23 19.32 17.88 6.72
N THR A 24 20.40 17.26 6.25
CA THR A 24 20.35 16.33 5.13
C THR A 24 20.86 14.96 5.53
N GLY A 25 20.28 13.92 4.96
CA GLY A 25 20.72 12.54 5.12
C GLY A 25 20.57 11.78 3.81
N SER A 26 21.10 10.59 3.78
CA SER A 26 21.00 9.70 2.63
C SER A 26 20.90 8.26 3.08
N VAL A 27 20.01 7.49 2.45
CA VAL A 27 19.84 6.06 2.69
C VAL A 27 19.97 5.29 1.37
N ALA A 28 20.32 4.02 1.43
CA ALA A 28 20.30 3.17 0.24
C ALA A 28 18.85 2.85 -0.18
N GLY A 29 18.63 2.71 -1.49
CA GLY A 29 17.37 2.33 -2.09
C GLY A 29 16.44 3.48 -2.42
N GLU A 30 15.29 3.13 -3.00
CA GLU A 30 14.23 4.03 -3.43
C GLU A 30 12.97 3.82 -2.60
N LEU A 31 12.21 4.90 -2.39
CA LEU A 31 10.90 4.86 -1.74
C LEU A 31 9.85 4.32 -2.71
N ASN A 32 8.94 3.48 -2.21
CA ASN A 32 7.77 3.07 -2.98
C ASN A 32 6.76 4.22 -3.13
N ASP A 33 6.49 4.90 -2.02
CA ASP A 33 5.55 6.02 -1.94
C ASP A 33 5.85 6.89 -0.70
N ASN A 34 5.01 7.89 -0.43
CA ASN A 34 5.14 8.77 0.74
C ASN A 34 4.83 8.06 2.08
N PHE A 35 4.18 6.89 2.09
CA PHE A 35 3.98 6.09 3.30
C PHE A 35 5.20 5.25 3.68
N SER A 36 6.19 5.21 2.80
CA SER A 36 7.52 4.65 3.10
C SER A 36 8.33 5.53 4.05
N LEU A 37 7.81 6.71 4.41
CA LEU A 37 8.37 7.66 5.36
C LEU A 37 7.41 7.89 6.52
N ASP A 38 7.97 7.99 7.74
CA ASP A 38 7.21 8.34 8.94
C ASP A 38 8.09 9.04 9.96
N GLU A 39 7.55 10.00 10.70
CA GLU A 39 8.23 10.65 11.83
C GLU A 39 7.55 10.27 13.14
N TYR A 40 8.31 9.68 14.06
CA TYR A 40 7.83 9.29 15.39
C TYR A 40 8.93 9.46 16.44
N ALA A 41 8.59 10.08 17.58
CA ALA A 41 9.51 10.29 18.71
C ALA A 41 10.87 10.90 18.27
N ASP A 42 10.81 11.98 17.48
CA ASP A 42 11.96 12.73 16.94
C ASP A 42 12.88 11.94 15.99
N HIS A 43 12.43 10.78 15.50
CA HIS A 43 13.16 9.97 14.54
C HIS A 43 12.39 9.87 13.23
N LEU A 44 13.10 9.96 12.10
CA LEU A 44 12.57 9.63 10.78
C LEU A 44 12.76 8.14 10.52
N ARG A 45 11.68 7.45 10.17
CA ARG A 45 11.68 6.04 9.79
C ARG A 45 11.47 5.93 8.29
N VAL A 46 12.33 5.19 7.61
CA VAL A 46 12.37 5.11 6.15
C VAL A 46 12.47 3.65 5.74
N VAL A 47 11.59 3.19 4.87
CA VAL A 47 11.69 1.87 4.26
C VAL A 47 11.90 2.01 2.75
N THR A 48 12.86 1.26 2.20
CA THR A 48 13.29 1.37 0.80
C THR A 48 13.46 0.01 0.15
N THR A 49 13.32 -0.03 -1.17
CA THR A 49 13.84 -1.13 -2.00
C THR A 49 15.22 -0.73 -2.53
N VAL A 50 16.21 -1.53 -2.22
CA VAL A 50 17.61 -1.33 -2.63
C VAL A 50 17.89 -2.20 -3.84
N GLU A 51 18.28 -1.56 -4.94
CA GLU A 51 18.75 -2.24 -6.13
C GLU A 51 20.24 -1.98 -6.32
N SER A 52 20.99 -3.04 -6.59
CA SER A 52 22.44 -2.97 -6.78
C SER A 52 22.85 -3.70 -8.05
N TRP A 53 23.83 -3.14 -8.75
CA TRP A 53 24.41 -3.72 -9.96
C TRP A 53 25.93 -3.81 -9.80
N SER A 54 26.51 -4.89 -10.33
CA SER A 54 27.96 -4.95 -10.54
C SER A 54 28.41 -3.84 -11.49
N SER A 55 29.69 -3.47 -11.43
CA SER A 55 30.23 -2.38 -12.26
C SER A 55 30.12 -2.60 -13.77
N ASP A 56 29.99 -3.84 -14.21
CA ASP A 56 29.80 -4.27 -15.61
C ASP A 56 28.35 -4.62 -15.92
N TYR A 57 27.41 -4.43 -14.95
CA TYR A 57 26.00 -4.78 -15.06
C TYR A 57 25.70 -6.26 -15.30
N SER A 58 26.65 -7.16 -15.01
CA SER A 58 26.46 -8.61 -15.16
C SER A 58 25.61 -9.20 -14.04
N ASP A 59 25.68 -8.61 -12.84
CA ASP A 59 24.95 -9.07 -11.67
C ASP A 59 24.00 -7.99 -11.18
N PHE A 60 22.78 -8.40 -10.87
CA PHE A 60 21.71 -7.58 -10.27
C PHE A 60 21.24 -8.22 -8.98
N SER A 61 21.10 -7.41 -7.94
CA SER A 61 20.46 -7.81 -6.70
C SER A 61 19.42 -6.79 -6.27
N ARG A 62 18.40 -7.26 -5.58
CA ARG A 62 17.33 -6.46 -4.97
C ARG A 62 17.08 -6.96 -3.56
N SER A 63 16.91 -6.06 -2.63
CA SER A 63 16.50 -6.34 -1.27
C SER A 63 15.80 -5.11 -0.68
N ASN A 64 15.26 -5.23 0.52
CA ASN A 64 14.59 -4.12 1.17
C ASN A 64 15.32 -3.76 2.46
N SER A 65 15.23 -2.49 2.84
CA SER A 65 15.89 -1.97 4.03
C SER A 65 14.98 -1.00 4.78
N LEU A 66 15.12 -1.03 6.11
CA LEU A 66 14.53 -0.04 7.00
C LEU A 66 15.66 0.74 7.67
N TYR A 67 15.51 2.05 7.71
CA TYR A 67 16.42 2.97 8.38
C TYR A 67 15.68 3.81 9.41
N VAL A 68 16.33 4.04 10.54
CA VAL A 68 15.89 5.00 11.55
C VAL A 68 16.95 6.10 11.64
N LEU A 69 16.53 7.35 11.42
CA LEU A 69 17.43 8.51 11.43
C LEU A 69 17.06 9.45 12.57
N ASP A 70 18.06 10.03 13.23
CA ASP A 70 17.89 11.05 14.26
C ASP A 70 17.53 12.43 13.67
N SER A 71 17.32 13.41 14.52
CA SER A 71 16.99 14.79 14.12
C SER A 71 18.09 15.49 13.28
N SER A 72 19.32 14.99 13.31
CA SER A 72 20.42 15.45 12.45
C SER A 72 20.48 14.73 11.11
N MET A 73 19.51 13.83 10.85
CA MET A 73 19.42 12.98 9.65
C MET A 73 20.53 11.93 9.55
N LYS A 74 21.12 11.56 10.68
CA LYS A 74 22.08 10.46 10.77
C LYS A 74 21.33 9.15 11.07
N THR A 75 21.63 8.09 10.34
CA THR A 75 21.13 6.75 10.64
C THR A 75 21.64 6.26 12.00
N VAL A 76 20.71 5.95 12.90
CA VAL A 76 20.99 5.42 14.25
C VAL A 76 20.66 3.94 14.37
N GLY A 77 19.68 3.45 13.59
CA GLY A 77 19.32 2.04 13.52
C GLY A 77 18.92 1.63 12.11
N LYS A 78 19.02 0.35 11.79
CA LYS A 78 18.67 -0.19 10.49
C LYS A 78 18.39 -1.69 10.51
N ILE A 79 17.61 -2.14 9.54
CA ILE A 79 17.49 -3.53 9.11
C ILE A 79 17.79 -3.55 7.62
N GLU A 80 18.69 -4.40 7.18
CA GLU A 80 19.09 -4.51 5.78
C GLU A 80 18.83 -5.93 5.27
N ASN A 81 18.78 -6.08 3.94
CA ASN A 81 18.61 -7.38 3.25
C ASN A 81 17.31 -8.10 3.62
N LEU A 82 16.23 -7.36 3.88
CA LEU A 82 14.90 -7.94 4.04
C LEU A 82 14.38 -8.44 2.68
N ALA A 83 13.81 -9.64 2.66
CA ALA A 83 13.12 -10.21 1.51
C ALA A 83 13.93 -10.08 0.21
N GLU A 84 15.07 -10.76 0.14
CA GLU A 84 15.96 -10.73 -1.03
C GLU A 84 15.23 -11.13 -2.33
N GLY A 85 15.41 -10.33 -3.37
CA GLY A 85 14.78 -10.49 -4.67
C GLY A 85 13.35 -9.95 -4.76
N GLU A 86 12.82 -9.36 -3.67
CA GLU A 86 11.48 -8.76 -3.60
C GLU A 86 11.58 -7.23 -3.54
N GLU A 87 10.46 -6.55 -3.80
CA GLU A 87 10.33 -5.10 -3.68
C GLU A 87 9.19 -4.72 -2.73
N ILE A 88 9.31 -3.58 -2.04
CA ILE A 88 8.24 -3.02 -1.21
C ILE A 88 7.05 -2.64 -2.11
N LYS A 89 5.87 -3.13 -1.75
CA LYS A 89 4.58 -2.78 -2.39
C LYS A 89 3.77 -1.79 -1.57
N SER A 90 3.87 -1.86 -0.26
CA SER A 90 3.25 -0.90 0.66
C SER A 90 3.90 -0.91 2.03
N ALA A 91 3.79 0.23 2.72
CA ALA A 91 4.27 0.39 4.08
C ALA A 91 3.26 1.17 4.92
N ARG A 92 3.21 0.89 6.23
CA ARG A 92 2.48 1.67 7.23
C ARG A 92 3.19 1.62 8.56
N PHE A 93 3.19 2.75 9.24
CA PHE A 93 3.71 2.88 10.59
C PHE A 93 2.61 3.27 11.57
N MET A 94 2.61 2.67 12.75
CA MET A 94 1.69 2.99 13.84
C MET A 94 2.41 2.93 15.17
N GLY A 95 2.64 4.09 15.79
CA GLY A 95 3.39 4.16 17.04
C GLY A 95 4.76 3.49 16.90
N GLU A 96 5.02 2.48 17.70
CA GLU A 96 6.29 1.76 17.76
C GLU A 96 6.37 0.57 16.79
N THR A 97 5.42 0.41 15.86
CA THR A 97 5.38 -0.73 14.93
C THR A 97 5.32 -0.27 13.48
N GLY A 98 6.07 -0.95 12.61
CA GLY A 98 5.99 -0.83 11.16
C GLY A 98 5.43 -2.11 10.53
N TYR A 99 4.64 -1.97 9.45
CA TYR A 99 4.10 -3.05 8.64
C TYR A 99 4.49 -2.84 7.19
N PHE A 100 5.11 -3.83 6.55
CA PHE A 100 5.61 -3.75 5.18
C PHE A 100 5.19 -4.97 4.39
N VAL A 101 4.68 -4.71 3.20
CA VAL A 101 4.39 -5.76 2.21
C VAL A 101 5.47 -5.72 1.15
N THR A 102 6.12 -6.87 0.92
CA THR A 102 7.03 -7.07 -0.19
C THR A 102 6.43 -8.08 -1.17
N TYR A 103 6.90 -8.15 -2.40
CA TYR A 103 6.38 -9.07 -3.39
C TYR A 103 7.42 -9.53 -4.41
N LYS A 104 7.39 -10.84 -4.68
CA LYS A 104 7.98 -11.47 -5.85
C LYS A 104 7.04 -12.51 -6.46
N ASN A 105 6.61 -13.51 -5.69
CA ASN A 105 5.67 -14.56 -6.10
C ASN A 105 4.63 -14.86 -5.02
N THR A 106 4.99 -14.73 -3.77
CA THR A 106 4.13 -14.79 -2.58
C THR A 106 4.44 -13.58 -1.72
N ASP A 107 3.45 -13.09 -1.01
CA ASP A 107 3.49 -11.83 -0.29
C ASP A 107 3.77 -12.03 1.20
N PRO A 108 4.97 -11.74 1.69
CA PRO A 108 5.14 -11.58 3.12
C PRO A 108 4.69 -10.17 3.56
N LEU A 109 3.77 -10.14 4.54
CA LEU A 109 3.54 -8.98 5.38
C LEU A 109 4.50 -9.08 6.57
N PHE A 110 5.46 -8.18 6.65
CA PHE A 110 6.36 -8.05 7.79
C PHE A 110 5.79 -7.10 8.82
N SER A 111 5.98 -7.43 10.08
CA SER A 111 5.83 -6.54 11.23
C SER A 111 7.20 -6.28 11.85
N VAL A 112 7.46 -5.04 12.24
CA VAL A 112 8.77 -4.61 12.75
C VAL A 112 8.58 -3.80 14.03
N ASP A 113 9.32 -4.16 15.08
CA ASP A 113 9.46 -3.39 16.32
C ASP A 113 10.41 -2.20 16.10
N LEU A 114 9.93 -1.01 16.39
CA LEU A 114 10.62 0.26 16.28
C LEU A 114 10.66 1.02 17.63
N SER A 115 10.36 0.31 18.74
CA SER A 115 10.36 0.88 20.09
C SER A 115 11.75 1.33 20.54
N ASP A 116 12.79 0.63 20.07
CA ASP A 116 14.19 1.03 20.23
C ASP A 116 14.73 1.53 18.86
N PRO A 117 14.87 2.84 18.67
CA PRO A 117 15.34 3.42 17.41
C PRO A 117 16.71 2.91 16.95
N GLU A 118 17.58 2.52 17.87
CA GLU A 118 18.93 2.03 17.56
C GLU A 118 18.94 0.54 17.19
N ASN A 119 17.90 -0.21 17.60
CA ASN A 119 17.84 -1.67 17.43
C ASN A 119 16.48 -2.13 16.87
N PRO A 120 16.05 -1.67 15.67
CA PRO A 120 14.82 -2.16 15.06
C PRO A 120 14.88 -3.66 14.79
N LYS A 121 13.73 -4.37 14.92
CA LYS A 121 13.68 -5.85 14.81
C LYS A 121 12.44 -6.30 14.06
N VAL A 122 12.60 -7.29 13.19
CA VAL A 122 11.47 -8.03 12.63
C VAL A 122 10.80 -8.83 13.74
N LEU A 123 9.50 -8.63 13.94
CA LEU A 123 8.67 -9.36 14.92
C LEU A 123 8.04 -10.60 14.30
N GLY A 124 7.53 -10.47 13.07
CA GLY A 124 6.84 -11.55 12.39
C GLY A 124 6.81 -11.36 10.87
N GLU A 125 6.47 -12.45 10.20
CA GLU A 125 6.30 -12.54 8.76
C GLU A 125 5.07 -13.41 8.49
N LEU A 126 4.03 -12.83 7.86
CA LEU A 126 2.84 -13.54 7.41
C LEU A 126 2.91 -13.74 5.90
N LYS A 127 2.95 -15.00 5.44
CA LYS A 127 2.92 -15.34 4.00
C LYS A 127 1.50 -15.62 3.55
N ILE A 128 1.05 -14.88 2.52
CA ILE A 128 -0.27 -15.02 1.91
C ILE A 128 -0.13 -15.03 0.38
N THR A 129 -1.18 -15.41 -0.34
CA THR A 129 -1.22 -15.33 -1.81
C THR A 129 -1.53 -13.90 -2.26
N GLY A 130 -0.98 -13.49 -3.40
CA GLY A 130 -1.14 -12.15 -3.93
C GLY A 130 -0.37 -11.09 -3.14
N PHE A 131 -0.71 -9.81 -3.27
CA PHE A 131 -0.04 -8.72 -2.55
C PHE A 131 -0.96 -7.52 -2.32
N SER A 132 -0.66 -6.75 -1.26
CA SER A 132 -1.35 -5.50 -0.96
C SER A 132 -0.51 -4.32 -1.43
N SER A 133 -0.98 -3.63 -2.46
CA SER A 133 -0.37 -2.38 -2.95
C SER A 133 -0.68 -1.18 -2.06
N TYR A 134 -1.70 -1.29 -1.24
CA TYR A 134 -2.12 -0.27 -0.29
C TYR A 134 -2.50 -0.90 1.05
N LEU A 135 -2.06 -0.28 2.13
CA LEU A 135 -2.43 -0.63 3.49
C LEU A 135 -3.13 0.54 4.17
N HIS A 136 -4.15 0.26 5.00
CA HIS A 136 -4.86 1.28 5.76
C HIS A 136 -5.23 0.76 7.15
N PHE A 137 -4.90 1.51 8.22
CA PHE A 137 -5.33 1.13 9.56
C PHE A 137 -6.85 1.23 9.68
N TYR A 138 -7.48 0.12 10.08
CA TYR A 138 -8.92 -0.03 10.16
C TYR A 138 -9.37 -0.24 11.61
N GLY A 139 -9.16 0.80 12.43
CA GLY A 139 -9.29 0.77 13.88
C GLY A 139 -7.94 0.49 14.58
N GLU A 140 -7.98 0.10 15.84
CA GLU A 140 -6.76 -0.04 16.66
C GLU A 140 -5.94 -1.29 16.33
N ASN A 141 -6.63 -2.40 16.02
CA ASN A 141 -6.01 -3.73 15.88
C ASN A 141 -6.24 -4.35 14.50
N LYS A 142 -6.64 -3.56 13.50
CA LYS A 142 -6.90 -4.06 12.15
C LYS A 142 -6.18 -3.27 11.09
N LEU A 143 -5.72 -3.97 10.07
CA LEU A 143 -5.09 -3.41 8.90
C LEU A 143 -5.81 -3.93 7.65
N LEU A 144 -6.37 -3.01 6.85
CA LEU A 144 -6.96 -3.31 5.56
C LEU A 144 -5.87 -3.28 4.50
N GLY A 145 -5.70 -4.36 3.75
CA GLY A 145 -4.88 -4.44 2.55
C GLY A 145 -5.75 -4.40 1.30
N ILE A 146 -5.35 -3.63 0.30
CA ILE A 146 -5.98 -3.60 -1.02
C ILE A 146 -4.88 -3.86 -2.05
N GLY A 147 -5.08 -4.86 -2.93
CA GLY A 147 -4.06 -5.28 -3.87
C GLY A 147 -4.56 -6.27 -4.90
N TRP A 148 -3.71 -7.20 -5.26
CA TRP A 148 -4.00 -8.24 -6.24
C TRP A 148 -3.93 -9.64 -5.63
N GLU A 149 -4.89 -10.48 -5.98
CA GLU A 149 -4.80 -11.92 -5.75
C GLU A 149 -4.07 -12.56 -6.92
N THR A 150 -3.17 -13.48 -6.63
CA THR A 150 -2.41 -14.22 -7.63
C THR A 150 -2.60 -15.72 -7.45
N ASP A 151 -2.56 -16.43 -8.56
CA ASP A 151 -2.52 -17.88 -8.57
C ASP A 151 -1.17 -18.36 -8.01
N PRO A 152 -1.17 -19.20 -6.96
CA PRO A 152 0.06 -19.60 -6.28
C PRO A 152 0.99 -20.48 -7.16
N ASP A 153 0.45 -21.15 -8.16
CA ASP A 153 1.23 -22.06 -9.02
C ASP A 153 1.82 -21.33 -10.23
N THR A 154 1.08 -20.37 -10.78
CA THR A 154 1.47 -19.68 -12.02
C THR A 154 1.95 -18.24 -11.79
N GLY A 155 1.63 -17.62 -10.64
CA GLY A 155 1.89 -16.21 -10.35
C GLY A 155 0.99 -15.23 -11.11
N ASN A 156 0.03 -15.72 -11.90
CA ASN A 156 -0.87 -14.88 -12.67
C ASN A 156 -1.90 -14.18 -11.76
N THR A 157 -2.22 -12.93 -12.09
CA THR A 157 -3.26 -12.18 -11.39
C THR A 157 -4.64 -12.82 -11.64
N ILE A 158 -5.37 -13.12 -10.55
CA ILE A 158 -6.73 -13.67 -10.57
C ILE A 158 -7.77 -12.55 -10.48
N GLY A 159 -7.49 -11.50 -9.71
CA GLY A 159 -8.40 -10.40 -9.47
C GLY A 159 -7.86 -9.42 -8.42
N MET A 160 -8.63 -8.40 -8.15
CA MET A 160 -8.33 -7.45 -7.09
C MET A 160 -8.73 -8.05 -5.73
N LYS A 161 -7.87 -7.89 -4.72
CA LYS A 161 -8.03 -8.44 -3.39
C LYS A 161 -8.19 -7.34 -2.34
N CYS A 162 -9.12 -7.53 -1.41
CA CYS A 162 -9.15 -6.86 -0.11
C CYS A 162 -8.88 -7.90 0.97
N SER A 163 -7.94 -7.62 1.87
CA SER A 163 -7.58 -8.47 3.02
C SER A 163 -7.75 -7.69 4.30
N MET A 164 -8.29 -8.33 5.32
CA MET A 164 -8.30 -7.78 6.68
C MET A 164 -7.31 -8.55 7.53
N PHE A 165 -6.39 -7.83 8.14
CA PHE A 165 -5.40 -8.40 9.03
C PHE A 165 -5.71 -8.02 10.49
N ASP A 166 -5.63 -9.00 11.38
CA ASP A 166 -5.54 -8.78 12.81
C ASP A 166 -4.08 -8.49 13.17
N ILE A 167 -3.84 -7.30 13.72
CA ILE A 167 -2.55 -6.80 14.15
C ILE A 167 -2.48 -6.57 15.67
N SER A 168 -3.39 -7.18 16.43
CA SER A 168 -3.43 -7.07 17.89
C SER A 168 -2.16 -7.63 18.55
N ASP A 169 -1.57 -8.66 17.94
CA ASP A 169 -0.22 -9.13 18.27
C ASP A 169 0.69 -8.96 17.04
N PRO A 170 1.56 -7.96 17.04
CA PRO A 170 2.46 -7.73 15.91
C PRO A 170 3.42 -8.90 15.62
N SER A 171 3.64 -9.80 16.59
CA SER A 171 4.48 -10.99 16.38
C SER A 171 3.72 -12.16 15.73
N ASP A 172 2.38 -12.10 15.67
CA ASP A 172 1.51 -13.15 15.15
C ASP A 172 0.35 -12.55 14.31
N VAL A 173 0.69 -11.71 13.34
CA VAL A 173 -0.29 -11.08 12.41
C VAL A 173 -1.01 -12.16 11.61
N LYS A 174 -2.33 -12.03 11.46
CA LYS A 174 -3.19 -13.00 10.76
C LYS A 174 -4.08 -12.31 9.74
N GLU A 175 -4.23 -12.91 8.55
CA GLU A 175 -5.32 -12.57 7.63
C GLU A 175 -6.61 -13.21 8.18
N THR A 176 -7.55 -12.38 8.63
CA THR A 176 -8.82 -12.86 9.25
C THR A 176 -9.93 -13.00 8.25
N ASP A 177 -9.90 -12.22 7.17
CA ASP A 177 -10.86 -12.33 6.08
C ASP A 177 -10.26 -11.81 4.77
N ARG A 178 -10.83 -12.27 3.65
CA ARG A 178 -10.39 -11.93 2.31
C ARG A 178 -11.57 -11.92 1.33
N PHE A 179 -11.61 -10.86 0.51
CA PHE A 179 -12.57 -10.70 -0.58
C PHE A 179 -11.84 -10.48 -1.90
N VAL A 180 -12.25 -11.20 -2.96
CA VAL A 180 -11.63 -11.10 -4.29
C VAL A 180 -12.65 -10.69 -5.34
N LEU A 181 -12.42 -9.56 -5.99
CA LEU A 181 -13.13 -9.11 -7.19
C LEU A 181 -12.42 -9.66 -8.42
N LYS A 182 -13.07 -10.58 -9.12
CA LYS A 182 -12.54 -11.14 -10.39
C LYS A 182 -12.80 -10.19 -11.56
N ASP A 183 -12.07 -10.40 -12.64
CA ASP A 183 -12.24 -9.69 -13.91
C ASP A 183 -12.07 -8.16 -13.82
N VAL A 184 -11.39 -7.67 -12.79
CA VAL A 184 -11.03 -6.26 -12.66
C VAL A 184 -9.96 -5.93 -13.68
N SER A 185 -10.25 -4.96 -14.56
CA SER A 185 -9.31 -4.44 -15.56
C SER A 185 -8.42 -3.34 -14.99
N PHE A 186 -8.98 -2.58 -14.04
CA PHE A 186 -8.35 -1.39 -13.49
C PHE A 186 -8.88 -1.05 -12.11
N CYS A 187 -8.02 -0.53 -11.23
CA CYS A 187 -8.40 0.10 -9.97
C CYS A 187 -7.39 1.18 -9.56
N ASP A 188 -7.82 2.45 -9.52
CA ASP A 188 -6.95 3.58 -9.15
C ASP A 188 -6.47 3.50 -7.69
N ALA A 189 -7.24 2.85 -6.83
CA ALA A 189 -6.92 2.65 -5.41
C ALA A 189 -5.59 1.90 -5.17
N LEU A 190 -5.10 1.17 -6.18
CA LEU A 190 -3.86 0.40 -6.09
C LEU A 190 -2.61 1.25 -6.28
N THR A 191 -2.74 2.44 -6.88
CA THR A 191 -1.63 3.35 -7.17
C THR A 191 -1.84 4.75 -6.62
N ASN A 192 -3.07 5.09 -6.23
CA ASN A 192 -3.46 6.41 -5.78
C ASN A 192 -4.35 6.32 -4.53
N TYR A 193 -3.74 6.45 -3.36
CA TYR A 193 -4.45 6.35 -2.08
C TYR A 193 -5.57 7.39 -1.90
N HIS A 194 -5.55 8.51 -2.64
CA HIS A 194 -6.64 9.49 -2.62
C HIS A 194 -7.93 8.98 -3.26
N SER A 195 -7.89 7.87 -4.02
CA SER A 195 -9.09 7.23 -4.57
C SER A 195 -9.83 6.36 -3.59
N ILE A 196 -9.25 6.10 -2.42
CA ILE A 196 -9.88 5.28 -1.41
C ILE A 196 -10.68 6.13 -0.45
N LEU A 197 -11.97 5.84 -0.33
CA LEU A 197 -12.77 6.27 0.79
C LEU A 197 -12.55 5.28 1.93
N ALA A 198 -12.05 5.72 3.07
CA ALA A 198 -11.96 4.90 4.27
C ALA A 198 -12.66 5.59 5.43
N VAL A 199 -13.64 4.93 6.03
CA VAL A 199 -14.40 5.39 7.19
C VAL A 199 -14.39 4.31 8.28
N PRO A 200 -13.24 3.99 8.89
CA PRO A 200 -13.09 2.86 9.81
C PRO A 200 -14.07 2.89 10.99
N LYS A 201 -14.37 4.10 11.51
CA LYS A 201 -15.36 4.28 12.59
C LYS A 201 -16.78 3.82 12.26
N LYS A 202 -17.09 3.65 10.98
CA LYS A 202 -18.36 3.14 10.48
C LYS A 202 -18.23 1.73 9.88
N GLY A 203 -17.04 1.15 9.92
CA GLY A 203 -16.77 -0.13 9.27
C GLY A 203 -16.88 -0.06 7.74
N LEU A 204 -16.63 1.10 7.10
CA LEU A 204 -16.87 1.31 5.67
C LEU A 204 -15.60 1.72 4.92
N PHE A 205 -15.50 1.24 3.69
CA PHE A 205 -14.51 1.72 2.71
C PHE A 205 -15.09 1.60 1.30
N GLY A 206 -14.48 2.30 0.34
CA GLY A 206 -14.95 2.27 -1.06
C GLY A 206 -13.93 2.81 -2.03
N PHE A 207 -14.07 2.42 -3.29
CA PHE A 207 -13.20 2.82 -4.39
C PHE A 207 -13.86 2.59 -5.75
N ALA A 208 -13.29 3.23 -6.77
CA ALA A 208 -13.66 3.03 -8.16
C ALA A 208 -12.82 1.92 -8.82
N TYR A 209 -13.42 1.14 -9.69
CA TYR A 209 -12.73 0.12 -10.49
C TYR A 209 -13.42 -0.12 -11.84
N GLY A 210 -12.64 -0.61 -12.80
CA GLY A 210 -13.14 -1.09 -14.08
C GLY A 210 -13.20 -2.61 -14.11
N MET A 211 -14.16 -3.16 -14.85
CA MET A 211 -14.26 -4.59 -15.13
C MET A 211 -14.29 -4.82 -16.63
N TYR A 212 -13.64 -5.90 -17.07
CA TYR A 212 -13.76 -6.34 -18.46
C TYR A 212 -15.22 -6.69 -18.78
N GLY A 213 -15.68 -6.31 -19.98
CA GLY A 213 -17.02 -6.67 -20.46
C GLY A 213 -17.15 -8.18 -20.59
N SER A 214 -18.33 -8.71 -20.23
CA SER A 214 -18.63 -10.15 -20.25
C SER A 214 -18.83 -10.75 -21.66
N ASN A 215 -18.71 -9.97 -22.72
CA ASN A 215 -18.85 -10.46 -24.09
C ASN A 215 -17.56 -11.09 -24.58
N SER A 216 -17.65 -12.35 -24.97
CA SER A 216 -16.58 -13.17 -25.56
C SER A 216 -16.12 -12.69 -26.96
N ASP A 217 -16.64 -11.60 -27.48
CA ASP A 217 -16.19 -11.01 -28.73
C ASP A 217 -14.92 -10.20 -28.48
N ILE A 218 -13.83 -10.68 -29.07
CA ILE A 218 -12.46 -10.14 -28.97
C ILE A 218 -12.35 -8.65 -29.41
N TYR A 219 -13.44 -8.06 -29.91
CA TYR A 219 -13.53 -6.69 -30.38
C TYR A 219 -14.44 -5.79 -29.52
N ASP A 220 -15.14 -6.34 -28.51
CA ASP A 220 -15.95 -5.57 -27.58
C ASP A 220 -15.12 -5.25 -26.33
N SER A 221 -14.33 -4.19 -26.41
CA SER A 221 -13.54 -3.64 -25.32
C SER A 221 -14.39 -2.76 -24.38
N SER A 222 -15.71 -3.00 -24.27
CA SER A 222 -16.55 -2.24 -23.36
C SER A 222 -16.17 -2.54 -21.91
N GLU A 223 -15.40 -1.66 -21.30
CA GLU A 223 -15.17 -1.67 -19.85
C GLU A 223 -16.40 -1.12 -19.14
N ASN A 224 -16.79 -1.78 -18.07
CA ASN A 224 -17.79 -1.26 -17.15
C ASN A 224 -17.10 -0.67 -15.93
N PHE A 225 -17.45 0.57 -15.58
CA PHE A 225 -16.88 1.27 -14.44
C PHE A 225 -17.85 1.31 -13.28
N TYR A 226 -17.34 1.01 -12.10
CA TYR A 226 -18.10 0.95 -10.86
C TYR A 226 -17.44 1.77 -9.78
N TYR A 227 -18.25 2.37 -8.92
CA TYR A 227 -17.83 2.79 -7.60
C TYR A 227 -18.57 1.92 -6.59
N SER A 228 -17.83 1.21 -5.74
CA SER A 228 -18.44 0.33 -4.73
C SER A 228 -18.06 0.76 -3.32
N VAL A 229 -19.01 0.56 -2.41
CA VAL A 229 -18.81 0.73 -0.96
C VAL A 229 -18.97 -0.62 -0.29
N PHE A 230 -18.01 -0.96 0.52
CA PHE A 230 -17.92 -2.19 1.28
C PHE A 230 -17.98 -1.89 2.77
N SER A 231 -18.48 -2.85 3.56
CA SER A 231 -18.27 -2.88 4.99
C SER A 231 -17.42 -4.08 5.38
N PHE A 232 -16.86 -3.98 6.58
CA PHE A 232 -16.24 -5.09 7.26
C PHE A 232 -16.62 -5.05 8.74
N ASP A 233 -17.03 -6.19 9.27
CA ASP A 233 -17.11 -6.48 10.69
C ASP A 233 -16.64 -7.91 10.99
N GLU A 234 -16.55 -8.29 12.27
CA GLU A 234 -16.00 -9.58 12.66
C GLU A 234 -16.99 -10.75 12.49
N GLU A 235 -18.27 -10.47 12.39
CA GLU A 235 -19.32 -11.49 12.26
C GLU A 235 -19.55 -11.85 10.79
N ASP A 236 -19.70 -10.84 9.94
CA ASP A 236 -20.06 -11.01 8.53
C ASP A 236 -18.86 -10.95 7.58
N GLY A 237 -17.68 -10.47 8.06
CA GLY A 237 -16.50 -10.25 7.24
C GLY A 237 -16.68 -9.10 6.24
N PHE A 238 -16.15 -9.24 5.04
CA PHE A 238 -16.32 -8.26 3.96
C PHE A 238 -17.68 -8.39 3.30
N VAL A 239 -18.47 -7.32 3.35
CA VAL A 239 -19.81 -7.25 2.72
C VAL A 239 -19.86 -6.11 1.70
N PRO A 240 -20.17 -6.38 0.41
CA PRO A 240 -20.48 -5.34 -0.55
C PRO A 240 -21.85 -4.73 -0.24
N ASN A 241 -21.88 -3.43 0.12
CA ASN A 241 -23.12 -2.77 0.55
C ASN A 241 -23.85 -2.07 -0.59
N ALA A 242 -23.10 -1.36 -1.44
CA ALA A 242 -23.69 -0.60 -2.53
C ALA A 242 -22.68 -0.45 -3.67
N TYR A 243 -23.20 -0.31 -4.88
CA TYR A 243 -22.38 0.07 -6.03
C TYR A 243 -23.18 1.01 -6.95
N VAL A 244 -22.44 1.84 -7.66
CA VAL A 244 -22.95 2.66 -8.76
C VAL A 244 -22.21 2.22 -10.02
N LYS A 245 -22.95 1.82 -11.07
CA LYS A 245 -22.38 1.63 -12.39
C LYS A 245 -22.27 3.00 -13.05
N MET A 246 -21.07 3.51 -13.13
CA MET A 246 -20.81 4.90 -13.52
C MET A 246 -21.17 5.18 -15.00
N ASN A 247 -21.08 4.14 -15.85
CA ASN A 247 -21.53 4.25 -17.25
C ASN A 247 -23.02 4.60 -17.37
N ASP A 248 -23.85 4.21 -16.40
CA ASP A 248 -25.33 4.31 -16.48
C ASP A 248 -25.90 5.53 -15.73
N CYS A 249 -25.08 6.30 -15.01
CA CYS A 249 -25.59 7.38 -14.14
C CYS A 249 -25.98 8.67 -14.89
N GLY A 250 -25.86 8.71 -16.21
CA GLY A 250 -26.29 9.86 -17.03
C GLY A 250 -25.55 11.18 -16.76
N LEU A 251 -24.57 11.14 -15.87
CA LEU A 251 -23.69 12.27 -15.55
C LEU A 251 -22.57 12.41 -16.59
N PHE A 252 -22.36 11.37 -17.38
CA PHE A 252 -21.28 11.23 -18.32
C PHE A 252 -21.89 11.16 -19.73
N ASP A 253 -21.57 12.11 -20.58
CA ASP A 253 -21.96 12.09 -21.97
C ASP A 253 -20.96 11.27 -22.81
N ASP A 254 -21.31 10.97 -24.06
CA ASP A 254 -20.49 10.20 -25.02
C ASP A 254 -19.10 10.80 -25.29
N ARG A 255 -18.75 11.93 -24.66
CA ARG A 255 -17.45 12.61 -24.76
C ARG A 255 -16.50 12.30 -23.61
N MET A 256 -16.96 11.56 -22.57
CA MET A 256 -16.08 11.15 -21.48
C MET A 256 -15.16 10.02 -21.93
N GLU A 257 -13.88 10.26 -21.78
CA GLU A 257 -12.86 9.25 -22.01
C GLU A 257 -12.77 8.33 -20.77
N TRP A 258 -12.32 7.10 -20.97
CA TRP A 258 -12.12 6.13 -19.90
C TRP A 258 -11.27 6.65 -18.73
N GLN A 259 -10.40 7.63 -18.97
CA GLN A 259 -9.58 8.31 -17.96
C GLN A 259 -10.43 9.06 -16.91
N ASP A 260 -11.60 9.53 -17.29
CA ASP A 260 -12.48 10.31 -16.41
C ASP A 260 -13.09 9.44 -15.31
N TYR A 261 -13.38 8.19 -15.60
CA TYR A 261 -13.88 7.22 -14.61
C TYR A 261 -12.82 6.83 -13.57
N ARG A 262 -11.54 6.90 -13.95
CA ARG A 262 -10.42 6.60 -13.08
C ARG A 262 -10.27 7.59 -11.93
N THR A 263 -10.72 8.82 -12.12
CA THR A 263 -10.60 9.89 -11.14
C THR A 263 -11.79 10.01 -10.19
N ALA A 264 -12.75 9.07 -10.25
CA ALA A 264 -13.90 9.07 -9.35
C ALA A 264 -13.47 8.96 -7.88
N ARG A 265 -14.10 9.78 -7.04
CA ARG A 265 -13.85 9.85 -5.60
C ARG A 265 -15.16 9.76 -4.84
N GLY A 266 -15.17 8.96 -3.77
CA GLY A 266 -16.26 8.96 -2.83
C GLY A 266 -15.98 9.90 -1.67
N ILE A 267 -17.00 10.62 -1.22
CA ILE A 267 -16.93 11.45 -0.02
C ILE A 267 -18.08 11.06 0.90
N TYR A 268 -17.77 10.89 2.18
CA TYR A 268 -18.76 10.62 3.21
C TYR A 268 -18.94 11.85 4.09
N ILE A 269 -20.17 12.40 4.13
CA ILE A 269 -20.51 13.58 4.94
C ILE A 269 -21.75 13.24 5.76
N LYS A 270 -21.62 13.27 7.08
CA LYS A 270 -22.65 12.88 8.05
C LYS A 270 -23.09 11.41 7.81
N ASP A 271 -24.23 11.18 7.14
CA ASP A 271 -24.79 9.85 6.86
C ASP A 271 -25.05 9.63 5.35
N THR A 272 -24.36 10.36 4.50
CA THR A 272 -24.55 10.33 3.04
C THR A 272 -23.22 10.19 2.32
N PHE A 273 -23.20 9.31 1.32
CA PHE A 273 -22.11 9.21 0.33
C PHE A 273 -22.40 10.13 -0.87
N TYR A 274 -21.33 10.73 -1.36
CA TYR A 274 -21.32 11.53 -2.57
C TYR A 274 -20.27 11.04 -3.53
#